data_4ebf3459fc3a1a25bed7ead01195aa40
#
_entry.id   4ebf3459fc3a1a25bed7ead01195aa40
#
_cell.length_a   1.000
_cell.length_b   1.000
_cell.length_c   1.000
_cell.angle_alpha   90.00
_cell.angle_beta   90.00
_cell.angle_gamma   90.00
#
_symmetry.space_group_name_H-M   'P 1'
#
loop_
_entity.id
_entity.type
_entity.pdbx_description
1 polymer ?
#
loop_
_entity_poly.entity_id
_entity_poly.type
_entity_poly.pdbx_seq_one_letter_code
_entity_poly.pdbx_strand_id
1 'polypeptide(L)'
;AVSLTRPAPFDTGQRQTLFIILGIIAMIVVPAAVQLLFPNPVTQWISTYCSFQFLAVIGITLNVLLKTADYHRVVQTRIPWDTLLMLSLTGMYMALANSMGVVSYLSDLLQNTIPAHWILPGVVLVMCVLSFFVSGGVVVPMMLPLLSALSSASGMPVGTIYCGMQMGLTASSISPFSQGGAAVLTGCSDESLRRRLIRQQTILAPIFSAVLVFVAILGGFRLVG
;
A
#
# COMPACT_ATOMS: atom_id res chain seq x y z
N ALA A 1 -11.13 22.82 -26.47
CA ALA A 1 -11.43 23.37 -25.14
C ALA A 1 -12.25 22.34 -24.38
N VAL A 2 -11.69 21.78 -23.33
CA VAL A 2 -12.42 20.88 -22.42
C VAL A 2 -13.38 21.76 -21.65
N SER A 3 -14.69 21.62 -21.90
CA SER A 3 -15.72 22.29 -21.11
C SER A 3 -15.74 21.62 -19.73
N LEU A 4 -15.12 22.24 -18.74
CA LEU A 4 -15.24 21.87 -17.37
C LEU A 4 -16.68 22.20 -16.91
N THR A 5 -17.57 21.22 -17.05
CA THR A 5 -18.89 21.31 -16.41
C THR A 5 -18.67 21.31 -14.90
N ARG A 6 -19.20 22.33 -14.22
CA ARG A 6 -19.16 22.36 -12.73
C ARG A 6 -19.81 21.10 -12.19
N PRO A 7 -19.14 20.38 -11.30
CA PRO A 7 -19.75 19.20 -10.66
C PRO A 7 -21.04 19.62 -9.95
N ALA A 8 -22.04 18.73 -9.95
CA ALA A 8 -23.27 18.95 -9.23
C ALA A 8 -22.97 19.12 -7.72
N PRO A 9 -23.75 19.96 -7.00
CA PRO A 9 -23.58 20.12 -5.56
C PRO A 9 -23.82 18.78 -4.85
N PHE A 10 -23.05 18.53 -3.79
CA PHE A 10 -23.19 17.32 -2.98
C PHE A 10 -24.61 17.18 -2.45
N ASP A 11 -25.18 15.99 -2.60
CA ASP A 11 -26.41 15.58 -1.96
C ASP A 11 -26.21 15.48 -0.42
N THR A 12 -27.31 15.60 0.33
CA THR A 12 -27.29 15.59 1.81
C THR A 12 -26.60 14.32 2.36
N GLY A 13 -26.87 13.15 1.76
CA GLY A 13 -26.22 11.90 2.13
C GLY A 13 -24.70 11.88 1.82
N GLN A 14 -24.32 12.42 0.68
CA GLN A 14 -22.89 12.56 0.31
C GLN A 14 -22.15 13.48 1.27
N ARG A 15 -22.77 14.56 1.68
CA ARG A 15 -22.20 15.52 2.64
C ARG A 15 -22.02 14.89 4.03
N GLN A 16 -23.02 14.13 4.50
CA GLN A 16 -22.92 13.40 5.77
C GLN A 16 -21.80 12.35 5.73
N THR A 17 -21.73 11.55 4.68
CA THR A 17 -20.66 10.57 4.49
C THR A 17 -19.28 11.24 4.44
N LEU A 18 -19.14 12.38 3.77
CA LEU A 18 -17.91 13.16 3.74
C LEU A 18 -17.47 13.61 5.13
N PHE A 19 -18.41 14.12 5.96
CA PHE A 19 -18.11 14.50 7.34
C PHE A 19 -17.67 13.31 8.20
N ILE A 20 -18.30 12.14 8.03
CA ILE A 20 -17.90 10.92 8.75
C ILE A 20 -16.46 10.53 8.35
N ILE A 21 -16.13 10.53 7.06
CA ILE A 21 -14.80 10.20 6.57
C ILE A 21 -13.75 11.20 7.11
N LEU A 22 -14.04 12.50 7.02
CA LEU A 22 -13.14 13.53 7.55
C LEU A 22 -12.96 13.40 9.06
N GLY A 23 -14.03 13.07 9.79
CA GLY A 23 -13.96 12.82 11.23
C GLY A 23 -13.06 11.63 11.59
N ILE A 24 -13.17 10.52 10.84
CA ILE A 24 -12.31 9.34 11.00
C ILE A 24 -10.85 9.71 10.71
N ILE A 25 -10.58 10.40 9.60
CA ILE A 25 -9.22 10.85 9.24
C ILE A 25 -8.65 11.76 10.34
N ALA A 26 -9.43 12.72 10.80
CA ALA A 26 -8.99 13.61 11.88
C ALA A 26 -8.69 12.84 13.17
N MET A 27 -9.51 11.84 13.52
CA MET A 27 -9.34 11.02 14.72
C MET A 27 -8.10 10.12 14.67
N ILE A 28 -7.59 9.82 13.48
CA ILE A 28 -6.33 9.10 13.28
C ILE A 28 -5.14 10.05 13.25
N VAL A 29 -5.24 11.10 12.43
CA VAL A 29 -4.10 11.98 12.14
C VAL A 29 -3.79 12.92 13.31
N VAL A 30 -4.82 13.49 13.95
CA VAL A 30 -4.60 14.48 15.02
C VAL A 30 -3.89 13.86 16.23
N PRO A 31 -4.31 12.71 16.81
CA PRO A 31 -3.58 12.10 17.92
C PRO A 31 -2.17 11.67 17.54
N ALA A 32 -1.97 11.15 16.33
CA ALA A 32 -0.65 10.77 15.85
C ALA A 32 0.28 11.99 15.72
N ALA A 33 -0.21 13.11 15.17
CA ALA A 33 0.55 14.35 15.06
C ALA A 33 0.84 14.97 16.43
N VAL A 34 -0.14 14.97 17.34
CA VAL A 34 0.04 15.47 18.72
C VAL A 34 1.05 14.62 19.48
N GLN A 35 1.02 13.30 19.32
CA GLN A 35 1.98 12.41 19.97
C GLN A 35 3.42 12.66 19.47
N LEU A 36 3.58 13.03 18.21
CA LEU A 36 4.89 13.35 17.63
C LEU A 36 5.47 14.66 18.20
N LEU A 37 4.61 15.63 18.52
CA LEU A 37 5.01 16.94 19.05
C LEU A 37 5.06 16.96 20.58
N PHE A 38 4.14 16.27 21.25
CA PHE A 38 3.97 16.24 22.70
C PHE A 38 3.59 14.82 23.15
N PRO A 39 4.58 13.94 23.44
CA PRO A 39 4.31 12.58 23.92
C PRO A 39 3.51 12.64 25.22
N ASN A 40 2.26 12.19 25.18
CA ASN A 40 1.34 12.16 26.32
C ASN A 40 0.70 10.76 26.41
N PRO A 41 0.58 10.15 27.61
CA PRO A 41 -0.04 8.84 27.77
C PRO A 41 -1.48 8.78 27.25
N VAL A 42 -2.22 9.90 27.25
CA VAL A 42 -3.59 9.96 26.69
C VAL A 42 -3.58 9.82 25.16
N THR A 43 -2.68 10.50 24.48
CA THR A 43 -2.57 10.40 23.01
C THR A 43 -2.07 9.02 22.58
N GLN A 44 -1.19 8.41 23.36
CA GLN A 44 -0.74 7.04 23.14
C GLN A 44 -1.89 6.04 23.32
N TRP A 45 -2.72 6.19 24.36
CA TRP A 45 -3.91 5.37 24.58
C TRP A 45 -4.89 5.50 23.40
N ILE A 46 -5.18 6.74 22.97
CA ILE A 46 -6.07 6.98 21.83
C ILE A 46 -5.53 6.35 20.55
N SER A 47 -4.25 6.53 20.23
CA SER A 47 -3.64 5.94 19.02
C SER A 47 -3.63 4.43 19.04
N THR A 48 -3.53 3.81 20.21
CA THR A 48 -3.55 2.34 20.36
C THR A 48 -4.94 1.75 20.17
N TYR A 49 -5.96 2.38 20.75
CA TYR A 49 -7.34 1.85 20.73
C TYR A 49 -8.17 2.36 19.56
N CYS A 50 -7.92 3.59 19.07
CA CYS A 50 -8.58 4.14 17.88
C CYS A 50 -7.83 3.71 16.61
N SER A 51 -7.65 2.40 16.41
CA SER A 51 -7.06 1.88 15.18
C SER A 51 -7.94 2.19 13.96
N PHE A 52 -7.32 2.28 12.78
CA PHE A 52 -8.04 2.51 11.52
C PHE A 52 -9.19 1.51 11.32
N GLN A 53 -8.97 0.23 11.66
CA GLN A 53 -9.97 -0.83 11.54
C GLN A 53 -11.19 -0.56 12.42
N PHE A 54 -10.97 -0.18 13.68
CA PHE A 54 -12.05 0.13 14.62
C PHE A 54 -12.86 1.34 14.18
N LEU A 55 -12.18 2.41 13.79
CA LEU A 55 -12.83 3.63 13.31
C LEU A 55 -13.57 3.41 11.97
N ALA A 56 -13.04 2.56 11.09
CA ALA A 56 -13.73 2.20 9.85
C ALA A 56 -15.06 1.45 10.14
N VAL A 57 -15.06 0.53 11.10
CA VAL A 57 -16.30 -0.16 11.52
C VAL A 57 -17.32 0.83 12.09
N ILE A 58 -16.89 1.77 12.94
CA ILE A 58 -17.75 2.84 13.45
C ILE A 58 -18.31 3.67 12.30
N GLY A 59 -17.46 4.08 11.34
CA GLY A 59 -17.90 4.86 10.19
C GLY A 59 -18.92 4.14 9.30
N ILE A 60 -18.72 2.87 9.06
CA ILE A 60 -19.69 2.03 8.32
C ILE A 60 -21.03 1.98 9.10
N THR A 61 -20.95 1.71 10.41
CA THR A 61 -22.13 1.62 11.27
C THR A 61 -22.91 2.93 11.28
N LEU A 62 -22.23 4.08 11.40
CA LEU A 62 -22.85 5.40 11.34
C LEU A 62 -23.53 5.65 9.99
N ASN A 63 -22.91 5.30 8.87
CA ASN A 63 -23.51 5.45 7.56
C ASN A 63 -24.77 4.60 7.40
N VAL A 64 -24.78 3.38 7.95
CA VAL A 64 -25.95 2.50 7.94
C VAL A 64 -27.07 3.06 8.83
N LEU A 65 -26.75 3.51 10.04
CA LEU A 65 -27.72 4.10 10.99
C LEU A 65 -28.36 5.38 10.45
N LEU A 66 -27.57 6.22 9.81
CA LEU A 66 -28.04 7.47 9.18
C LEU A 66 -28.75 7.23 7.83
N LYS A 67 -28.87 5.96 7.42
CA LYS A 67 -29.50 5.57 6.13
C LYS A 67 -28.90 6.29 4.92
N THR A 68 -27.64 6.71 5.00
CA THR A 68 -26.92 7.36 3.90
C THR A 68 -26.45 6.32 2.86
N ALA A 69 -26.35 5.05 3.26
CA ALA A 69 -25.95 3.94 2.41
C ALA A 69 -26.90 2.75 2.59
N ASP A 70 -27.29 2.13 1.48
CA ASP A 70 -27.99 0.85 1.48
C ASP A 70 -26.99 -0.28 1.74
N TYR A 71 -27.08 -0.89 2.92
CA TYR A 71 -26.18 -1.96 3.35
C TYR A 71 -26.14 -3.12 2.35
N HIS A 72 -27.30 -3.61 1.90
CA HIS A 72 -27.36 -4.73 0.96
C HIS A 72 -26.64 -4.41 -0.35
N ARG A 73 -26.88 -3.25 -0.90
CA ARG A 73 -26.26 -2.80 -2.13
C ARG A 73 -24.74 -2.61 -1.97
N VAL A 74 -24.31 -2.03 -0.86
CA VAL A 74 -22.88 -1.81 -0.58
C VAL A 74 -22.16 -3.14 -0.45
N VAL A 75 -22.69 -4.10 0.31
CA VAL A 75 -22.09 -5.41 0.51
C VAL A 75 -21.97 -6.20 -0.81
N GLN A 76 -23.00 -6.14 -1.64
CA GLN A 76 -23.03 -6.90 -2.88
C GLN A 76 -22.19 -6.28 -4.01
N THR A 77 -22.12 -4.94 -4.09
CA THR A 77 -21.54 -4.27 -5.28
C THR A 77 -20.30 -3.45 -5.01
N ARG A 78 -19.99 -3.10 -3.76
CA ARG A 78 -18.88 -2.20 -3.42
C ARG A 78 -17.76 -2.86 -2.63
N ILE A 79 -18.00 -4.00 -2.02
CA ILE A 79 -16.94 -4.76 -1.34
C ILE A 79 -16.19 -5.56 -2.40
N PRO A 80 -14.86 -5.42 -2.50
CA PRO A 80 -14.04 -6.19 -3.42
C PRO A 80 -13.79 -7.60 -2.86
N TRP A 81 -14.83 -8.45 -2.93
CA TRP A 81 -14.79 -9.81 -2.38
C TRP A 81 -13.63 -10.64 -2.92
N ASP A 82 -13.32 -10.51 -4.21
CA ASP A 82 -12.20 -11.22 -4.83
C ASP A 82 -10.86 -10.85 -4.16
N THR A 83 -10.66 -9.56 -3.86
CA THR A 83 -9.46 -9.09 -3.17
C THR A 83 -9.40 -9.61 -1.74
N LEU A 84 -10.52 -9.60 -1.00
CA LEU A 84 -10.58 -10.11 0.37
C LEU A 84 -10.31 -11.61 0.43
N LEU A 85 -10.91 -12.39 -0.48
CA LEU A 85 -10.67 -13.82 -0.57
C LEU A 85 -9.21 -14.11 -0.93
N MET A 86 -8.66 -13.39 -1.91
CA MET A 86 -7.26 -13.54 -2.30
C MET A 86 -6.31 -13.25 -1.12
N LEU A 87 -6.53 -12.17 -0.38
CA LEU A 87 -5.73 -11.83 0.79
C LEU A 87 -5.82 -12.91 1.88
N SER A 88 -7.04 -13.39 2.16
CA SER A 88 -7.28 -14.44 3.16
C SER A 88 -6.59 -15.74 2.78
N LEU A 89 -6.75 -16.19 1.53
CA LEU A 89 -6.10 -17.40 1.02
C LEU A 89 -4.57 -17.27 1.02
N THR A 90 -4.05 -16.13 0.61
CA THR A 90 -2.60 -15.87 0.65
C THR A 90 -2.07 -15.97 2.09
N GLY A 91 -2.80 -15.40 3.07
CA GLY A 91 -2.45 -15.51 4.48
C GLY A 91 -2.43 -16.96 4.97
N MET A 92 -3.40 -17.78 4.56
CA MET A 92 -3.44 -19.21 4.90
C MET A 92 -2.28 -19.99 4.28
N TYR A 93 -1.98 -19.78 2.99
CA TYR A 93 -0.84 -20.41 2.33
C TYR A 93 0.48 -20.04 3.00
N MET A 94 0.61 -18.79 3.43
CA MET A 94 1.82 -18.33 4.11
C MET A 94 1.96 -18.89 5.53
N ALA A 95 0.88 -19.02 6.27
CA ALA A 95 0.89 -19.71 7.55
C ALA A 95 1.31 -21.18 7.39
N LEU A 96 0.82 -21.86 6.34
CA LEU A 96 1.22 -23.21 6.01
C LEU A 96 2.70 -23.29 5.61
N ALA A 97 3.17 -22.42 4.72
CA ALA A 97 4.57 -22.37 4.31
C ALA A 97 5.51 -22.13 5.50
N ASN A 98 5.12 -21.27 6.45
CA ASN A 98 5.87 -21.02 7.67
C ASN A 98 5.90 -22.29 8.58
N SER A 99 4.77 -22.96 8.75
CA SER A 99 4.70 -24.20 9.55
C SER A 99 5.51 -25.37 8.93
N MET A 100 5.67 -25.37 7.62
CA MET A 100 6.49 -26.35 6.88
C MET A 100 7.99 -26.00 6.86
N GLY A 101 8.40 -24.89 7.49
CA GLY A 101 9.80 -24.48 7.52
C GLY A 101 10.33 -23.84 6.23
N VAL A 102 9.45 -23.51 5.28
CA VAL A 102 9.88 -22.87 4.00
C VAL A 102 10.53 -21.52 4.25
N VAL A 103 10.01 -20.74 5.21
CA VAL A 103 10.57 -19.41 5.54
C VAL A 103 11.96 -19.53 6.14
N SER A 104 12.21 -20.49 7.03
CA SER A 104 13.54 -20.74 7.60
C SER A 104 14.52 -21.24 6.52
N TYR A 105 14.10 -22.18 5.68
CA TYR A 105 14.93 -22.64 4.56
C TYR A 105 15.33 -21.50 3.60
N LEU A 106 14.39 -20.62 3.25
CA LEU A 106 14.68 -19.44 2.42
C LEU A 106 15.64 -18.46 3.12
N SER A 107 15.48 -18.28 4.44
CA SER A 107 16.39 -17.45 5.24
C SER A 107 17.82 -17.98 5.17
N ASP A 108 18.00 -19.28 5.40
CA ASP A 108 19.32 -19.94 5.36
C ASP A 108 19.92 -19.87 3.95
N LEU A 109 19.11 -20.08 2.92
CA LEU A 109 19.55 -19.97 1.53
C LEU A 109 20.03 -18.54 1.21
N LEU A 110 19.26 -17.53 1.62
CA LEU A 110 19.62 -16.13 1.41
C LEU A 110 20.91 -15.75 2.14
N GLN A 111 21.06 -16.17 3.41
CA GLN A 111 22.26 -15.90 4.20
C GLN A 111 23.53 -16.53 3.59
N ASN A 112 23.40 -17.72 3.02
CA ASN A 112 24.53 -18.44 2.43
C ASN A 112 24.86 -18.00 0.98
N THR A 113 23.90 -17.39 0.28
CA THR A 113 24.05 -17.12 -1.16
C THR A 113 24.27 -15.63 -1.44
N ILE A 114 23.66 -14.73 -0.66
CA ILE A 114 23.65 -13.30 -0.94
C ILE A 114 24.30 -12.54 0.21
N PRO A 115 25.36 -11.71 -0.04
CA PRO A 115 25.89 -10.83 0.97
C PRO A 115 24.83 -9.92 1.58
N ALA A 116 24.81 -9.77 2.91
CA ALA A 116 23.77 -9.05 3.65
C ALA A 116 23.46 -7.66 3.11
N HIS A 117 24.48 -6.93 2.63
CA HIS A 117 24.31 -5.58 2.08
C HIS A 117 23.56 -5.53 0.73
N TRP A 118 23.47 -6.65 -0.01
CA TRP A 118 22.74 -6.74 -1.27
C TRP A 118 21.27 -7.18 -1.10
N ILE A 119 20.89 -7.64 0.08
CA ILE A 119 19.52 -8.13 0.32
C ILE A 119 18.51 -7.00 0.15
N LEU A 120 18.73 -5.85 0.78
CA LEU A 120 17.80 -4.71 0.65
C LEU A 120 17.71 -4.15 -0.78
N PRO A 121 18.82 -3.87 -1.49
CA PRO A 121 18.76 -3.48 -2.91
C PRO A 121 18.08 -4.53 -3.79
N GLY A 122 18.31 -5.81 -3.54
CA GLY A 122 17.67 -6.92 -4.23
C GLY A 122 16.16 -6.94 -4.01
N VAL A 123 15.72 -6.77 -2.77
CA VAL A 123 14.29 -6.67 -2.41
C VAL A 123 13.63 -5.49 -3.13
N VAL A 124 14.25 -4.31 -3.08
CA VAL A 124 13.75 -3.11 -3.78
C VAL A 124 13.63 -3.37 -5.28
N LEU A 125 14.65 -3.98 -5.89
CA LEU A 125 14.64 -4.31 -7.31
C LEU A 125 13.49 -5.29 -7.66
N VAL A 126 13.35 -6.36 -6.90
CA VAL A 126 12.27 -7.36 -7.09
C VAL A 126 10.91 -6.70 -6.98
N MET A 127 10.71 -5.85 -5.98
CA MET A 127 9.47 -5.11 -5.80
C MET A 127 9.18 -4.16 -6.97
N CYS A 128 10.18 -3.47 -7.49
CA CYS A 128 10.06 -2.64 -8.68
C CYS A 128 9.63 -3.45 -9.91
N VAL A 129 10.27 -4.60 -10.14
CA VAL A 129 9.98 -5.46 -11.30
C VAL A 129 8.59 -6.06 -11.19
N LEU A 130 8.22 -6.61 -10.02
CA LEU A 130 6.89 -7.20 -9.83
C LEU A 130 5.78 -6.14 -9.94
N SER A 131 5.96 -4.99 -9.31
CA SER A 131 4.95 -3.92 -9.33
C SER A 131 4.82 -3.26 -10.69
N PHE A 132 5.80 -3.41 -11.58
CA PHE A 132 5.70 -2.93 -12.95
C PHE A 132 4.56 -3.60 -13.72
N PHE A 133 4.32 -4.90 -13.43
CA PHE A 133 3.31 -5.72 -14.11
C PHE A 133 2.11 -6.07 -13.23
N VAL A 134 2.29 -6.13 -11.93
CA VAL A 134 1.30 -6.65 -10.97
C VAL A 134 0.89 -5.55 -10.00
N SER A 135 -0.38 -5.56 -9.62
CA SER A 135 -0.90 -4.62 -8.59
C SER A 135 -0.21 -4.82 -7.24
N GLY A 136 0.08 -3.71 -6.56
CA GLY A 136 0.66 -3.72 -5.22
C GLY A 136 -0.18 -4.46 -4.19
N GLY A 137 -1.50 -4.48 -4.37
CA GLY A 137 -2.41 -5.25 -3.52
C GLY A 137 -2.18 -6.76 -3.57
N VAL A 138 -1.52 -7.27 -4.62
CA VAL A 138 -1.12 -8.67 -4.76
C VAL A 138 0.31 -8.89 -4.27
N VAL A 139 1.22 -8.01 -4.68
CA VAL A 139 2.66 -8.17 -4.43
C VAL A 139 2.99 -8.05 -2.93
N VAL A 140 2.38 -7.07 -2.23
CA VAL A 140 2.67 -6.86 -0.80
C VAL A 140 2.31 -8.08 0.05
N PRO A 141 1.09 -8.64 -0.01
CA PRO A 141 0.75 -9.84 0.76
C PRO A 141 1.65 -11.04 0.45
N MET A 142 2.13 -11.18 -0.77
CA MET A 142 3.06 -12.26 -1.15
C MET A 142 4.43 -12.10 -0.50
N MET A 143 4.88 -10.88 -0.31
CA MET A 143 6.22 -10.59 0.23
C MET A 143 6.26 -10.42 1.76
N LEU A 144 5.14 -10.06 2.39
CA LEU A 144 5.06 -9.85 3.84
C LEU A 144 5.63 -11.01 4.67
N PRO A 145 5.35 -12.28 4.37
CA PRO A 145 5.88 -13.40 5.16
C PRO A 145 7.38 -13.59 5.05
N LEU A 146 8.00 -13.09 3.98
CA LEU A 146 9.44 -13.16 3.80
C LEU A 146 10.18 -12.08 4.61
N LEU A 147 9.47 -11.10 5.18
CA LEU A 147 10.07 -10.00 5.92
C LEU A 147 10.96 -10.46 7.08
N SER A 148 10.52 -11.46 7.85
CA SER A 148 11.30 -11.99 8.96
C SER A 148 12.58 -12.68 8.49
N ALA A 149 12.50 -13.47 7.41
CA ALA A 149 13.64 -14.12 6.78
C ALA A 149 14.65 -13.12 6.22
N LEU A 150 14.14 -12.11 5.50
CA LEU A 150 14.97 -11.04 4.91
C LEU A 150 15.64 -10.17 5.99
N SER A 151 14.92 -9.88 7.08
CA SER A 151 15.45 -9.15 8.23
C SER A 151 16.57 -9.94 8.92
N SER A 152 16.37 -11.23 9.19
CA SER A 152 17.37 -12.11 9.78
C SER A 152 18.61 -12.26 8.88
N ALA A 153 18.40 -12.42 7.57
CA ALA A 153 19.49 -12.59 6.61
C ALA A 153 20.31 -11.30 6.39
N SER A 154 19.66 -10.13 6.44
CA SER A 154 20.34 -8.83 6.24
C SER A 154 20.90 -8.22 7.51
N GLY A 155 20.44 -8.67 8.69
CA GLY A 155 20.72 -8.03 9.98
C GLY A 155 20.06 -6.66 10.14
N MET A 156 19.10 -6.29 9.26
CA MET A 156 18.40 -5.00 9.30
C MET A 156 17.05 -5.14 10.01
N PRO A 157 16.55 -4.07 10.66
CA PRO A 157 15.21 -4.06 11.22
C PRO A 157 14.14 -4.38 10.18
N VAL A 158 13.07 -5.09 10.58
CA VAL A 158 11.94 -5.43 9.71
C VAL A 158 11.32 -4.18 9.08
N GLY A 159 11.26 -3.08 9.83
CA GLY A 159 10.74 -1.79 9.35
C GLY A 159 11.53 -1.23 8.16
N THR A 160 12.87 -1.34 8.18
CA THR A 160 13.74 -0.89 7.09
C THR A 160 13.51 -1.72 5.82
N ILE A 161 13.40 -3.04 5.94
CA ILE A 161 13.10 -3.93 4.80
C ILE A 161 11.70 -3.62 4.25
N TYR A 162 10.71 -3.47 5.12
CA TYR A 162 9.35 -3.12 4.71
C TYR A 162 9.28 -1.76 4.01
N CYS A 163 10.01 -0.75 4.51
CA CYS A 163 10.11 0.56 3.87
C CYS A 163 10.68 0.44 2.45
N GLY A 164 11.78 -0.32 2.29
CA GLY A 164 12.36 -0.60 0.98
C GLY A 164 11.39 -1.29 0.03
N MET A 165 10.63 -2.27 0.52
CA MET A 165 9.58 -2.95 -0.25
C MET A 165 8.51 -1.97 -0.74
N GLN A 166 7.99 -1.13 0.14
CA GLN A 166 6.93 -0.17 -0.18
C GLN A 166 7.42 0.92 -1.15
N MET A 167 8.64 1.38 -0.99
CA MET A 167 9.24 2.34 -1.92
C MET A 167 9.46 1.72 -3.31
N GLY A 168 9.97 0.49 -3.40
CA GLY A 168 10.10 -0.23 -4.67
C GLY A 168 8.75 -0.43 -5.37
N LEU A 169 7.70 -0.78 -4.61
CA LEU A 169 6.35 -0.91 -5.11
C LEU A 169 5.83 0.41 -5.69
N THR A 170 5.99 1.52 -4.97
CA THR A 170 5.46 2.82 -5.39
C THR A 170 6.18 3.41 -6.60
N ALA A 171 7.49 3.17 -6.74
CA ALA A 171 8.27 3.66 -7.88
C ALA A 171 7.76 3.18 -9.23
N SER A 172 7.39 1.91 -9.31
CA SER A 172 6.91 1.30 -10.55
C SER A 172 5.39 1.32 -10.71
N SER A 173 4.63 1.78 -9.71
CA SER A 173 3.17 1.91 -9.78
C SER A 173 2.67 2.91 -10.83
N ILE A 174 3.58 3.75 -11.36
CA ILE A 174 3.31 4.66 -12.48
C ILE A 174 3.29 3.90 -13.82
N SER A 175 3.81 2.67 -13.89
CA SER A 175 3.84 1.86 -15.12
C SER A 175 2.46 1.77 -15.77
N PRO A 176 2.36 1.85 -17.11
CA PRO A 176 1.08 1.71 -17.81
C PRO A 176 0.45 0.31 -17.63
N PHE A 177 1.24 -0.68 -17.22
CA PHE A 177 0.79 -2.05 -16.96
C PHE A 177 0.37 -2.26 -15.50
N SER A 178 0.70 -1.33 -14.59
CA SER A 178 0.26 -1.36 -13.20
C SER A 178 -1.18 -0.83 -13.06
N GLN A 179 -1.83 -1.16 -11.94
CA GLN A 179 -3.18 -0.67 -11.65
C GLN A 179 -3.25 0.87 -11.59
N GLY A 180 -2.24 1.53 -11.01
CA GLY A 180 -2.19 3.00 -10.90
C GLY A 180 -2.04 3.68 -12.25
N GLY A 181 -1.09 3.23 -13.07
CA GLY A 181 -0.87 3.77 -14.41
C GLY A 181 -2.04 3.50 -15.35
N ALA A 182 -2.62 2.30 -15.31
CA ALA A 182 -3.81 1.96 -16.08
C ALA A 182 -5.01 2.84 -15.72
N ALA A 183 -5.22 3.16 -14.43
CA ALA A 183 -6.28 4.04 -13.98
C ALA A 183 -6.13 5.46 -14.56
N VAL A 184 -4.91 5.99 -14.66
CA VAL A 184 -4.64 7.29 -15.30
C VAL A 184 -4.99 7.23 -16.79
N LEU A 185 -4.64 6.14 -17.48
CA LEU A 185 -4.91 5.98 -18.91
C LEU A 185 -6.40 5.83 -19.22
N THR A 186 -7.17 5.18 -18.36
CA THR A 186 -8.64 5.04 -18.52
C THR A 186 -9.38 6.37 -18.33
N GLY A 187 -8.82 7.29 -17.53
CA GLY A 187 -9.36 8.64 -17.34
C GLY A 187 -9.08 9.59 -18.52
N CYS A 188 -8.20 9.21 -19.45
CA CYS A 188 -7.82 10.05 -20.58
C CYS A 188 -8.69 9.74 -21.81
N SER A 189 -9.55 10.68 -22.20
CA SER A 189 -10.44 10.56 -23.37
C SER A 189 -9.76 10.92 -24.71
N ASP A 190 -8.63 11.61 -24.69
CA ASP A 190 -7.88 12.00 -25.90
C ASP A 190 -6.84 10.92 -26.25
N GLU A 191 -7.00 10.30 -27.41
CA GLU A 191 -6.13 9.22 -27.88
C GLU A 191 -4.68 9.67 -28.12
N SER A 192 -4.47 10.90 -28.56
CA SER A 192 -3.12 11.45 -28.80
C SER A 192 -2.38 11.68 -27.49
N LEU A 193 -3.07 12.20 -26.48
CA LEU A 193 -2.56 12.39 -25.13
C LEU A 193 -2.30 11.05 -24.44
N ARG A 194 -3.21 10.09 -24.61
CA ARG A 194 -3.09 8.73 -24.06
C ARG A 194 -1.82 8.02 -24.54
N ARG A 195 -1.52 8.07 -25.86
CA ARG A 195 -0.27 7.50 -26.41
C ARG A 195 0.97 8.17 -25.84
N ARG A 196 0.95 9.48 -25.66
CA ARG A 196 2.04 10.24 -25.04
C ARG A 196 2.23 9.83 -23.57
N LEU A 197 1.14 9.68 -22.82
CA LEU A 197 1.18 9.23 -21.42
C LEU A 197 1.73 7.82 -21.31
N ILE A 198 1.31 6.87 -22.14
CA ILE A 198 1.87 5.49 -22.16
C ILE A 198 3.37 5.54 -22.33
N ARG A 199 3.86 6.28 -23.31
CA ARG A 199 5.30 6.40 -23.55
C ARG A 199 6.04 7.01 -22.35
N GLN A 200 5.49 8.06 -21.76
CA GLN A 200 6.09 8.70 -20.57
C GLN A 200 6.11 7.75 -19.36
N GLN A 201 5.02 7.08 -19.07
CA GLN A 201 4.93 6.12 -17.97
C GLN A 201 5.90 4.95 -18.16
N THR A 202 6.03 4.44 -19.38
CA THR A 202 6.96 3.33 -19.70
C THR A 202 8.43 3.73 -19.51
N ILE A 203 8.78 5.00 -19.69
CA ILE A 203 10.15 5.51 -19.52
C ILE A 203 10.38 5.91 -18.05
N LEU A 204 9.41 6.58 -17.41
CA LEU A 204 9.58 7.10 -16.06
C LEU A 204 9.63 6.00 -15.00
N ALA A 205 8.81 4.94 -15.13
CA ALA A 205 8.78 3.88 -14.14
C ALA A 205 10.15 3.17 -13.95
N PRO A 206 10.87 2.75 -15.01
CA PRO A 206 12.22 2.21 -14.86
C PRO A 206 13.23 3.22 -14.30
N ILE A 207 13.11 4.50 -14.66
CA ILE A 207 14.01 5.55 -14.15
C ILE A 207 13.84 5.70 -12.64
N PHE A 208 12.60 5.83 -12.14
CA PHE A 208 12.34 5.89 -10.71
C PHE A 208 12.77 4.62 -9.99
N SER A 209 12.56 3.45 -10.59
CA SER A 209 13.02 2.17 -10.05
C SER A 209 14.55 2.14 -9.93
N ALA A 210 15.27 2.58 -10.97
CA ALA A 210 16.72 2.63 -10.95
C ALA A 210 17.26 3.59 -9.87
N VAL A 211 16.64 4.76 -9.73
CA VAL A 211 17.00 5.74 -8.69
C VAL A 211 16.81 5.13 -7.29
N LEU A 212 15.69 4.44 -7.04
CA LEU A 212 15.43 3.84 -5.73
C LEU A 212 16.35 2.67 -5.41
N VAL A 213 16.66 1.83 -6.39
CA VAL A 213 17.67 0.77 -6.23
C VAL A 213 19.03 1.38 -5.91
N PHE A 214 19.41 2.46 -6.58
CA PHE A 214 20.64 3.19 -6.29
C PHE A 214 20.67 3.77 -4.88
N VAL A 215 19.57 4.38 -4.42
CA VAL A 215 19.40 4.85 -3.03
C VAL A 215 19.52 3.70 -2.03
N ALA A 216 18.96 2.53 -2.35
CA ALA A 216 19.08 1.33 -1.52
C ALA A 216 20.54 0.84 -1.42
N ILE A 217 21.28 0.87 -2.52
CA ILE A 217 22.72 0.51 -2.56
C ILE A 217 23.54 1.48 -1.68
N LEU A 218 23.24 2.76 -1.73
CA LEU A 218 23.89 3.78 -0.90
C LEU A 218 23.50 3.71 0.59
N GLY A 219 22.57 2.84 0.95
CA GLY A 219 22.12 2.69 2.34
C GLY A 219 21.13 3.77 2.79
N GLY A 220 20.50 4.50 1.86
CA GLY A 220 19.56 5.59 2.19
C GLY A 220 18.38 5.15 3.07
N PHE A 221 17.96 3.88 3.02
CA PHE A 221 16.91 3.33 3.88
C PHE A 221 17.35 3.04 5.32
N ARG A 222 18.67 3.03 5.61
CA ARG A 222 19.17 2.87 6.99
C ARG A 222 18.90 4.07 7.87
N LEU A 223 18.56 5.21 7.26
CA LEU A 223 18.18 6.44 7.99
C LEU A 223 16.76 6.37 8.57
N VAL A 224 15.97 5.36 8.20
CA VAL A 224 14.55 5.21 8.58
C VAL A 224 14.36 4.12 9.65
N GLY A 225 15.41 3.41 10.06
CA GLY A 225 15.36 2.33 11.03
C GLY A 225 16.14 2.61 12.30
#